data_5f795eb2b26b44c6481ce52c8c90cd93
#
_entry.id   5f795eb2b26b44c6481ce52c8c90cd93
#
_cell.length_a   1.000
_cell.length_b   1.000
_cell.length_c   1.000
_cell.angle_alpha   90.00
_cell.angle_beta   90.00
_cell.angle_gamma   90.00
#
_symmetry.space_group_name_H-M   'P 1'
#
loop_
_entity.id
_entity.type
_entity.pdbx_description
1 polymer ?
#
loop_
_entity_poly.entity_id
_entity_poly.type
_entity_poly.pdbx_seq_one_letter_code
_entity_poly.pdbx_strand_id
1 'polypeptide(L)'
;MQIINMKLSEIHPYEKNPRFNDGAVEAVANAPPHNKIQAKIYSGRYLVTMDGTVYTMGIKGGLHIHRQKLRPNEHGYLRATINGRNEYVHRIVAKCFVPNPNGYLEVNHKDGIKTNNSAQNLEWCTRSDNNRHAFQIGLRSYEHLHKIARMPKFKLRKFSEKQVREIRVLIEEGKSDRNIAEIFKCLSSTIWQIRTGKSYRKENE
;
A
#
# COMPACT_ATOMS: atom_id res chain seq x y z
N MET A 1 4.89 -23.43 7.20
CA MET A 1 3.54 -23.12 7.77
C MET A 1 2.67 -24.37 7.63
N GLN A 2 2.18 -24.90 8.75
CA GLN A 2 1.26 -26.05 8.70
C GLN A 2 -0.13 -25.59 8.27
N ILE A 3 -0.75 -26.32 7.34
CA ILE A 3 -2.16 -26.15 6.97
C ILE A 3 -2.97 -26.89 8.02
N ILE A 4 -3.84 -26.19 8.74
CA ILE A 4 -4.78 -26.80 9.67
C ILE A 4 -6.14 -26.82 8.98
N ASN A 5 -6.63 -28.02 8.68
CA ASN A 5 -8.00 -28.21 8.24
C ASN A 5 -8.87 -28.37 9.49
N MET A 6 -9.51 -27.28 9.92
CA MET A 6 -10.47 -27.32 11.02
C MET A 6 -11.89 -27.43 10.49
N LYS A 7 -12.70 -28.29 11.09
CA LYS A 7 -14.15 -28.27 10.86
C LYS A 7 -14.75 -27.06 11.55
N LEU A 8 -15.71 -26.42 10.90
CA LEU A 8 -16.41 -25.25 11.47
C LEU A 8 -17.06 -25.57 12.85
N SER A 9 -17.45 -26.83 13.06
CA SER A 9 -18.00 -27.35 14.32
C SER A 9 -17.00 -27.40 15.49
N GLU A 10 -15.70 -27.26 15.22
CA GLU A 10 -14.64 -27.22 16.25
C GLU A 10 -14.33 -25.78 16.70
N ILE A 11 -14.96 -24.80 16.06
CA ILE A 11 -14.86 -23.38 16.45
C ILE A 11 -16.04 -23.06 17.35
N HIS A 12 -15.89 -23.26 18.66
CA HIS A 12 -16.93 -22.92 19.64
C HIS A 12 -16.93 -21.41 19.92
N PRO A 13 -18.04 -20.68 19.66
CA PRO A 13 -18.19 -19.32 20.13
C PRO A 13 -18.24 -19.29 21.65
N TYR A 14 -17.56 -18.34 22.27
CA TYR A 14 -17.63 -18.13 23.73
C TYR A 14 -19.03 -17.63 24.12
N GLU A 15 -19.84 -18.47 24.76
CA GLU A 15 -21.26 -18.26 25.10
C GLU A 15 -21.55 -17.08 26.06
N LYS A 16 -20.54 -16.47 26.66
CA LYS A 16 -20.70 -15.39 27.66
C LYS A 16 -20.20 -14.02 27.23
N ASN A 17 -20.07 -13.74 25.94
CA ASN A 17 -19.67 -12.42 25.49
C ASN A 17 -20.89 -11.61 25.00
N PRO A 18 -21.39 -10.60 25.76
CA PRO A 18 -22.58 -9.83 25.42
C PRO A 18 -22.44 -8.92 24.17
N ARG A 19 -21.31 -9.00 23.46
CA ARG A 19 -21.04 -8.25 22.23
C ARG A 19 -21.16 -9.09 20.95
N PHE A 20 -21.61 -10.34 21.03
CA PHE A 20 -21.91 -11.15 19.87
C PHE A 20 -23.32 -10.84 19.38
N ASN A 21 -23.41 -10.31 18.18
CA ASN A 21 -24.63 -10.14 17.44
C ASN A 21 -25.03 -11.53 16.88
N ASP A 22 -26.21 -12.04 17.21
CA ASP A 22 -26.73 -13.38 16.83
C ASP A 22 -26.63 -13.66 15.31
N GLY A 23 -26.69 -12.64 14.47
CA GLY A 23 -26.51 -12.76 13.02
C GLY A 23 -25.11 -13.23 12.55
N ALA A 24 -24.08 -13.09 13.38
CA ALA A 24 -22.74 -13.59 13.04
C ALA A 24 -22.60 -15.11 13.33
N VAL A 25 -23.33 -15.59 14.32
CA VAL A 25 -23.41 -17.02 14.69
C VAL A 25 -24.24 -17.77 13.62
N GLU A 26 -25.33 -17.16 13.16
CA GLU A 26 -26.19 -17.71 12.11
C GLU A 26 -25.49 -17.80 10.75
N ALA A 27 -24.68 -16.83 10.38
CA ALA A 27 -23.90 -16.86 9.14
C ALA A 27 -22.84 -17.98 9.13
N VAL A 28 -22.31 -18.36 10.31
CA VAL A 28 -21.38 -19.46 10.47
C VAL A 28 -22.10 -20.80 10.54
N ALA A 29 -23.29 -20.86 11.16
CA ALA A 29 -24.13 -22.06 11.28
C ALA A 29 -24.78 -22.47 9.95
N ASN A 30 -25.07 -21.50 9.06
CA ASN A 30 -25.70 -21.73 7.75
C ASN A 30 -24.71 -21.91 6.60
N ALA A 31 -23.40 -21.99 6.87
CA ALA A 31 -22.42 -22.37 5.84
C ALA A 31 -22.68 -23.82 5.41
N PRO A 32 -22.73 -24.10 4.08
CA PRO A 32 -23.04 -25.43 3.58
C PRO A 32 -22.03 -26.45 4.10
N PRO A 33 -22.47 -27.69 4.46
CA PRO A 33 -21.70 -28.69 5.21
C PRO A 33 -20.43 -29.23 4.52
N HIS A 34 -20.13 -28.76 3.31
CA HIS A 34 -18.99 -29.22 2.52
C HIS A 34 -17.87 -28.18 2.35
N ASN A 35 -17.99 -27.00 2.95
CA ASN A 35 -16.97 -25.96 2.79
C ASN A 35 -15.92 -26.07 3.91
N LYS A 36 -14.89 -26.91 3.70
CA LYS A 36 -13.67 -26.88 4.51
C LYS A 36 -12.99 -25.53 4.32
N ILE A 37 -13.16 -24.63 5.29
CA ILE A 37 -12.45 -23.36 5.28
C ILE A 37 -10.96 -23.67 5.43
N GLN A 38 -10.18 -23.41 4.39
CA GLN A 38 -8.73 -23.50 4.48
C GLN A 38 -8.23 -22.30 5.26
N ALA A 39 -7.60 -22.58 6.41
CA ALA A 39 -7.04 -21.58 7.29
C ALA A 39 -5.58 -21.90 7.60
N LYS A 40 -4.77 -20.88 7.86
CA LYS A 40 -3.38 -21.02 8.29
C LYS A 40 -3.10 -20.20 9.52
N ILE A 41 -2.23 -20.71 10.40
CA ILE A 41 -1.76 -19.93 11.56
C ILE A 41 -0.72 -18.91 11.06
N TYR A 42 -0.96 -17.65 11.40
CA TYR A 42 -0.07 -16.53 11.14
C TYR A 42 0.44 -15.97 12.46
N SER A 43 1.77 -15.79 12.58
CA SER A 43 2.42 -15.22 13.78
C SER A 43 2.00 -15.90 15.12
N GLY A 44 1.74 -17.22 15.10
CA GLY A 44 1.50 -18.07 16.27
C GLY A 44 0.15 -17.88 16.97
N ARG A 45 -0.54 -16.75 16.82
CA ARG A 45 -1.77 -16.40 17.56
C ARG A 45 -2.94 -15.96 16.68
N TYR A 46 -2.77 -15.97 15.37
CA TYR A 46 -3.78 -15.48 14.44
C TYR A 46 -4.11 -16.59 13.44
N LEU A 47 -5.40 -16.80 13.21
CA LEU A 47 -5.88 -17.69 12.18
C LEU A 47 -6.34 -16.85 10.99
N VAL A 48 -5.82 -17.15 9.81
CA VAL A 48 -6.13 -16.44 8.56
C VAL A 48 -6.76 -17.42 7.60
N THR A 49 -7.87 -17.04 7.01
CA THR A 49 -8.60 -17.87 6.03
C THR A 49 -8.35 -17.42 4.60
N MET A 50 -8.58 -18.29 3.64
CA MET A 50 -8.38 -17.99 2.22
C MET A 50 -9.28 -16.86 1.70
N ASP A 51 -10.41 -16.60 2.33
CA ASP A 51 -11.35 -15.52 1.98
C ASP A 51 -10.93 -14.15 2.55
N GLY A 52 -9.85 -14.12 3.35
CA GLY A 52 -9.35 -12.88 3.94
C GLY A 52 -9.91 -12.55 5.31
N THR A 53 -10.57 -13.49 5.98
CA THR A 53 -10.98 -13.31 7.37
C THR A 53 -9.79 -13.57 8.31
N VAL A 54 -9.65 -12.76 9.35
CA VAL A 54 -8.60 -12.87 10.36
C VAL A 54 -9.21 -13.06 11.73
N TYR A 55 -8.72 -14.07 12.46
CA TYR A 55 -9.14 -14.36 13.82
C TYR A 55 -7.94 -14.26 14.76
N THR A 56 -8.20 -13.86 16.00
CA THR A 56 -7.23 -13.90 17.10
C THR A 56 -7.53 -15.11 17.95
N MET A 57 -6.51 -15.89 18.28
CA MET A 57 -6.59 -17.01 19.19
C MET A 57 -6.10 -16.60 20.59
N GLY A 58 -6.92 -16.79 21.61
CA GLY A 58 -6.57 -16.64 23.01
C GLY A 58 -6.55 -17.98 23.73
N ILE A 59 -5.69 -18.14 24.75
CA ILE A 59 -5.51 -19.41 25.50
C ILE A 59 -5.96 -19.29 26.96
N LYS A 60 -6.28 -18.10 27.44
CA LYS A 60 -6.61 -17.85 28.84
C LYS A 60 -7.99 -18.45 29.18
N GLY A 61 -8.00 -19.54 29.94
CA GLY A 61 -9.22 -20.28 30.32
C GLY A 61 -9.79 -21.25 29.26
N GLY A 62 -9.00 -21.57 28.23
CA GLY A 62 -9.36 -22.40 27.07
C GLY A 62 -9.06 -21.73 25.74
N LEU A 63 -9.17 -22.47 24.64
CA LEU A 63 -8.97 -21.91 23.30
C LEU A 63 -10.16 -21.04 22.92
N HIS A 64 -9.93 -19.74 22.80
CA HIS A 64 -10.92 -18.78 22.33
C HIS A 64 -10.50 -18.22 20.98
N ILE A 65 -11.43 -18.20 20.00
CA ILE A 65 -11.19 -17.68 18.66
C ILE A 65 -12.13 -16.49 18.44
N HIS A 66 -11.56 -15.32 18.20
CA HIS A 66 -12.30 -14.09 17.95
C HIS A 66 -12.05 -13.57 16.53
N ARG A 67 -13.10 -13.36 15.77
CA ARG A 67 -13.01 -12.68 14.48
C ARG A 67 -12.60 -11.22 14.68
N GLN A 68 -11.54 -10.78 14.02
CA GLN A 68 -11.14 -9.38 14.07
C GLN A 68 -12.10 -8.50 13.24
N LYS A 69 -12.44 -7.34 13.78
CA LYS A 69 -13.13 -6.29 13.03
C LYS A 69 -12.11 -5.58 12.15
N LEU A 70 -12.07 -5.93 10.88
CA LEU A 70 -11.20 -5.29 9.90
C LEU A 70 -11.69 -3.87 9.61
N ARG A 71 -10.76 -2.91 9.52
CA ARG A 71 -11.07 -1.51 9.22
C ARG A 71 -10.29 -1.06 8.00
N PRO A 72 -10.93 -0.38 7.04
CA PRO A 72 -10.21 0.20 5.93
C PRO A 72 -9.34 1.37 6.41
N ASN A 73 -8.20 1.56 5.77
CA ASN A 73 -7.40 2.77 5.93
C ASN A 73 -7.92 3.88 4.99
N GLU A 74 -7.28 5.04 5.01
CA GLU A 74 -7.57 6.20 4.14
C GLU A 74 -7.52 5.86 2.64
N HIS A 75 -6.77 4.82 2.26
CA HIS A 75 -6.64 4.35 0.88
C HIS A 75 -7.59 3.19 0.55
N GLY A 76 -8.49 2.79 1.47
CA GLY A 76 -9.47 1.72 1.29
C GLY A 76 -8.95 0.29 1.51
N TYR A 77 -7.70 0.09 1.94
CA TYR A 77 -7.17 -1.24 2.25
C TYR A 77 -7.57 -1.70 3.65
N LEU A 78 -8.06 -2.94 3.78
CA LEU A 78 -8.36 -3.53 5.08
C LEU A 78 -7.08 -3.83 5.87
N ARG A 79 -7.12 -3.52 7.17
CA ARG A 79 -6.04 -3.80 8.13
C ARG A 79 -6.53 -4.67 9.26
N ALA A 80 -5.64 -5.57 9.72
CA ALA A 80 -5.79 -6.38 10.92
C ALA A 80 -4.71 -6.00 11.94
N THR A 81 -5.02 -6.12 13.22
CA THR A 81 -4.04 -5.89 14.29
C THR A 81 -3.32 -7.18 14.62
N ILE A 82 -2.03 -7.25 14.33
CA ILE A 82 -1.15 -8.41 14.55
C ILE A 82 -0.06 -7.99 15.54
N ASN A 83 0.00 -8.60 16.72
CA ASN A 83 0.98 -8.29 17.76
C ASN A 83 1.09 -6.76 18.04
N GLY A 84 -0.05 -6.07 18.14
CA GLY A 84 -0.12 -4.63 18.40
C GLY A 84 0.21 -3.74 17.20
N ARG A 85 0.51 -4.31 16.03
CA ARG A 85 0.79 -3.56 14.80
C ARG A 85 -0.33 -3.75 13.77
N ASN A 86 -0.62 -2.71 13.01
CA ASN A 86 -1.57 -2.81 11.91
C ASN A 86 -0.89 -3.36 10.65
N GLU A 87 -1.32 -4.53 10.20
CA GLU A 87 -0.87 -5.15 8.95
C GLU A 87 -2.00 -5.17 7.92
N TYR A 88 -1.65 -5.08 6.64
CA TYR A 88 -2.60 -5.16 5.54
C TYR A 88 -3.08 -6.61 5.34
N VAL A 89 -4.40 -6.81 5.30
CA VAL A 89 -5.02 -8.14 5.19
C VAL A 89 -4.60 -8.85 3.90
N HIS A 90 -4.62 -8.16 2.74
CA HIS A 90 -4.18 -8.76 1.47
C HIS A 90 -2.74 -9.28 1.54
N ARG A 91 -1.84 -8.59 2.24
CA ARG A 91 -0.45 -9.05 2.41
C ARG A 91 -0.34 -10.26 3.32
N ILE A 92 -1.14 -10.31 4.40
CA ILE A 92 -1.18 -11.46 5.30
C ILE A 92 -1.68 -12.68 4.53
N VAL A 93 -2.80 -12.55 3.80
CA VAL A 93 -3.39 -13.62 3.00
C VAL A 93 -2.42 -14.09 1.91
N ALA A 94 -1.80 -13.16 1.19
CA ALA A 94 -0.84 -13.50 0.14
C ALA A 94 0.36 -14.28 0.72
N LYS A 95 0.92 -13.85 1.86
CA LYS A 95 1.99 -14.59 2.55
C LYS A 95 1.58 -16.01 2.96
N CYS A 96 0.31 -16.20 3.32
CA CYS A 96 -0.20 -17.50 3.76
C CYS A 96 -0.53 -18.44 2.60
N PHE A 97 -1.13 -17.94 1.52
CA PHE A 97 -1.81 -18.78 0.55
C PHE A 97 -1.35 -18.62 -0.89
N VAL A 98 -0.72 -17.50 -1.24
CA VAL A 98 -0.30 -17.23 -2.62
C VAL A 98 1.18 -17.56 -2.78
N PRO A 99 1.58 -18.50 -3.66
CA PRO A 99 2.99 -18.78 -3.94
C PRO A 99 3.73 -17.56 -4.46
N ASN A 100 4.98 -17.36 -4.02
CA ASN A 100 5.85 -16.27 -4.45
C ASN A 100 7.25 -16.78 -4.81
N PRO A 101 7.39 -17.58 -5.88
CA PRO A 101 8.68 -18.17 -6.24
C PRO A 101 9.71 -17.12 -6.67
N ASN A 102 9.26 -15.98 -7.19
CA ASN A 102 10.12 -14.91 -7.68
C ASN A 102 10.47 -13.86 -6.60
N GLY A 103 9.96 -14.00 -5.38
CA GLY A 103 10.24 -13.06 -4.29
C GLY A 103 9.71 -11.64 -4.52
N TYR A 104 8.62 -11.47 -5.27
CA TYR A 104 8.01 -10.17 -5.51
C TYR A 104 7.54 -9.51 -4.21
N LEU A 105 7.63 -8.17 -4.16
CA LEU A 105 7.36 -7.40 -2.95
C LEU A 105 5.96 -6.82 -2.89
N GLU A 106 5.28 -6.67 -4.04
CA GLU A 106 3.93 -6.09 -4.10
C GLU A 106 2.86 -7.17 -4.28
N VAL A 107 1.68 -6.90 -3.73
CA VAL A 107 0.49 -7.74 -3.90
C VAL A 107 -0.56 -6.93 -4.63
N ASN A 108 -1.04 -7.46 -5.73
CA ASN A 108 -2.11 -6.89 -6.55
C ASN A 108 -3.44 -7.58 -6.25
N HIS A 109 -4.55 -6.81 -6.34
CA HIS A 109 -5.91 -7.32 -6.40
C HIS A 109 -6.31 -7.43 -7.87
N LYS A 110 -6.53 -8.64 -8.37
CA LYS A 110 -6.83 -8.89 -9.79
C LYS A 110 -8.09 -8.17 -10.27
N ASP A 111 -9.08 -8.02 -9.40
CA ASP A 111 -10.33 -7.29 -9.67
C ASP A 111 -10.24 -5.77 -9.39
N GLY A 112 -9.11 -5.28 -8.87
CA GLY A 112 -8.94 -3.91 -8.45
C GLY A 112 -9.67 -3.50 -7.16
N ILE A 113 -10.42 -4.42 -6.52
CA ILE A 113 -11.22 -4.14 -5.31
C ILE A 113 -10.37 -4.39 -4.07
N LYS A 114 -9.92 -3.32 -3.40
CA LYS A 114 -9.00 -3.36 -2.26
C LYS A 114 -9.55 -4.08 -1.02
N THR A 115 -10.85 -4.31 -0.96
CA THR A 115 -11.52 -5.03 0.13
C THR A 115 -11.71 -6.51 -0.15
N ASN A 116 -11.55 -6.96 -1.40
CA ASN A 116 -11.62 -8.36 -1.78
C ASN A 116 -10.26 -9.05 -1.57
N ASN A 117 -10.02 -9.50 -0.35
CA ASN A 117 -8.76 -10.10 0.06
C ASN A 117 -8.74 -11.64 -0.07
N SER A 118 -9.62 -12.23 -0.87
CA SER A 118 -9.57 -13.65 -1.17
C SER A 118 -8.23 -14.02 -1.84
N ALA A 119 -7.61 -15.12 -1.42
CA ALA A 119 -6.35 -15.59 -1.98
C ALA A 119 -6.41 -15.82 -3.50
N GLN A 120 -7.58 -16.20 -4.04
CA GLN A 120 -7.80 -16.38 -5.46
C GLN A 120 -7.75 -15.06 -6.24
N ASN A 121 -8.09 -13.95 -5.57
CA ASN A 121 -8.06 -12.60 -6.14
C ASN A 121 -6.70 -11.91 -6.01
N LEU A 122 -5.78 -12.47 -5.23
CA LEU A 122 -4.48 -11.88 -4.95
C LEU A 122 -3.38 -12.52 -5.80
N GLU A 123 -2.40 -11.72 -6.17
CA GLU A 123 -1.17 -12.16 -6.83
C GLU A 123 0.02 -11.34 -6.38
N TRP A 124 1.19 -11.99 -6.30
CA TRP A 124 2.45 -11.27 -6.13
C TRP A 124 2.91 -10.72 -7.47
N CYS A 125 3.35 -9.48 -7.48
CA CYS A 125 3.77 -8.81 -8.72
C CYS A 125 4.91 -7.82 -8.48
N THR A 126 5.49 -7.34 -9.58
CA THR A 126 6.39 -6.20 -9.53
C THR A 126 5.59 -4.89 -9.44
N ARG A 127 6.24 -3.82 -8.99
CA ARG A 127 5.63 -2.47 -8.99
C ARG A 127 5.20 -2.03 -10.39
N SER A 128 5.99 -2.40 -11.40
CA SER A 128 5.68 -2.08 -12.80
C SER A 128 4.41 -2.76 -13.27
N ASP A 129 4.25 -4.06 -12.98
CA ASP A 129 3.07 -4.82 -13.37
C ASP A 129 1.82 -4.34 -12.63
N ASN A 130 1.95 -4.07 -11.33
CA ASN A 130 0.86 -3.50 -10.52
C ASN A 130 0.37 -2.15 -11.08
N ASN A 131 1.31 -1.27 -11.45
CA ASN A 131 0.95 -0.01 -12.10
C ASN A 131 0.28 -0.24 -13.46
N ARG A 132 0.84 -1.13 -14.31
CA ARG A 132 0.26 -1.45 -15.63
C ARG A 132 -1.17 -1.97 -15.50
N HIS A 133 -1.39 -2.90 -14.58
CA HIS A 133 -2.73 -3.43 -14.29
C HIS A 133 -3.71 -2.32 -13.86
N ALA A 134 -3.30 -1.40 -12.96
CA ALA A 134 -4.13 -0.28 -12.53
C ALA A 134 -4.57 0.63 -13.69
N PHE A 135 -3.74 0.81 -14.74
CA PHE A 135 -4.12 1.51 -15.96
C PHE A 135 -5.07 0.68 -16.82
N GLN A 136 -4.82 -0.62 -16.98
CA GLN A 136 -5.65 -1.51 -17.79
C GLN A 136 -7.10 -1.60 -17.30
N ILE A 137 -7.31 -1.65 -15.98
CA ILE A 137 -8.64 -1.71 -15.37
C ILE A 137 -9.24 -0.33 -15.05
N GLY A 138 -8.60 0.76 -15.51
CA GLY A 138 -9.14 2.11 -15.37
C GLY A 138 -9.04 2.73 -13.96
N LEU A 139 -8.34 2.12 -13.02
CA LEU A 139 -8.07 2.71 -11.69
C LEU A 139 -7.12 3.91 -11.76
N ARG A 140 -6.36 4.03 -12.84
CA ARG A 140 -5.50 5.18 -13.16
C ARG A 140 -5.75 5.61 -14.60
N SER A 141 -5.77 6.92 -14.84
CA SER A 141 -5.85 7.47 -16.18
C SER A 141 -4.53 8.13 -16.60
N TYR A 142 -4.26 8.11 -17.89
CA TYR A 142 -3.12 8.83 -18.47
C TYR A 142 -3.37 10.33 -18.61
N GLU A 143 -4.61 10.81 -18.42
CA GLU A 143 -4.96 12.22 -18.59
C GLU A 143 -4.11 13.16 -17.75
N HIS A 144 -3.88 12.79 -16.49
CA HIS A 144 -3.03 13.59 -15.60
C HIS A 144 -1.58 13.65 -16.10
N LEU A 145 -1.03 12.53 -16.59
CA LEU A 145 0.31 12.47 -17.17
C LEU A 145 0.40 13.29 -18.47
N HIS A 146 -0.62 13.19 -19.34
CA HIS A 146 -0.72 13.99 -20.55
C HIS A 146 -0.86 15.48 -20.25
N LYS A 147 -1.59 15.84 -19.20
CA LYS A 147 -1.72 17.23 -18.77
C LYS A 147 -0.38 17.79 -18.29
N ILE A 148 0.39 17.03 -17.52
CA ILE A 148 1.74 17.41 -17.08
C ILE A 148 2.70 17.46 -18.28
N ALA A 149 2.66 16.48 -19.18
CA ALA A 149 3.52 16.45 -20.37
C ALA A 149 3.25 17.58 -21.34
N ARG A 150 2.01 18.09 -21.41
CA ARG A 150 1.62 19.25 -22.22
C ARG A 150 1.92 20.59 -21.54
N MET A 151 2.26 20.60 -20.25
CA MET A 151 2.67 21.85 -19.61
C MET A 151 4.01 22.30 -20.18
N PRO A 152 4.11 23.56 -20.61
CA PRO A 152 5.38 24.11 -21.05
C PRO A 152 6.43 23.92 -19.95
N LYS A 153 7.59 23.36 -20.30
CA LYS A 153 8.69 23.09 -19.35
C LYS A 153 9.06 24.31 -18.50
N PHE A 154 8.89 25.52 -19.05
CA PHE A 154 9.18 26.76 -18.32
C PHE A 154 8.24 27.02 -17.13
N LYS A 155 6.99 26.50 -17.14
CA LYS A 155 6.07 26.60 -15.98
C LYS A 155 6.49 25.72 -14.79
N LEU A 156 7.35 24.75 -15.03
CA LEU A 156 7.91 23.88 -14.00
C LEU A 156 9.25 24.43 -13.46
N ARG A 157 9.80 25.46 -14.09
CA ARG A 157 11.04 26.09 -13.63
C ARG A 157 10.77 26.93 -12.39
N LYS A 158 11.60 26.77 -11.37
CA LYS A 158 11.51 27.52 -10.10
C LYS A 158 11.75 29.00 -10.29
N PHE A 159 12.60 29.38 -11.28
CA PHE A 159 12.99 30.75 -11.57
C PHE A 159 12.57 31.15 -12.98
N SER A 160 12.13 32.41 -13.12
CA SER A 160 11.95 33.05 -14.40
C SER A 160 13.30 33.30 -15.09
N GLU A 161 13.29 33.54 -16.39
CA GLU A 161 14.51 33.87 -17.12
C GLU A 161 15.22 35.13 -16.59
N LYS A 162 14.44 36.12 -16.14
CA LYS A 162 14.99 37.32 -15.50
C LYS A 162 15.76 36.96 -14.25
N GLN A 163 15.17 36.16 -13.38
CA GLN A 163 15.84 35.71 -12.15
C GLN A 163 17.09 34.85 -12.42
N VAL A 164 17.05 34.05 -13.48
CA VAL A 164 18.22 33.24 -13.88
C VAL A 164 19.35 34.14 -14.36
N ARG A 165 19.05 35.19 -15.09
CA ARG A 165 20.05 36.19 -15.49
C ARG A 165 20.67 36.90 -14.29
N GLU A 166 19.85 37.32 -13.33
CA GLU A 166 20.32 37.93 -12.08
C GLU A 166 21.21 36.98 -11.28
N ILE A 167 20.82 35.69 -11.15
CA ILE A 167 21.63 34.67 -10.50
C ILE A 167 22.97 34.52 -11.20
N ARG A 168 23.03 34.54 -12.53
CA ARG A 168 24.29 34.42 -13.30
C ARG A 168 25.21 35.61 -13.07
N VAL A 169 24.68 36.82 -13.03
CA VAL A 169 25.46 38.01 -12.69
C VAL A 169 26.09 37.88 -11.31
N LEU A 170 25.33 37.46 -10.31
CA LEU A 170 25.86 37.24 -8.98
C LEU A 170 26.90 36.12 -8.90
N ILE A 171 26.78 35.11 -9.77
CA ILE A 171 27.80 34.07 -9.92
C ILE A 171 29.08 34.63 -10.54
N GLU A 172 28.98 35.48 -11.56
CA GLU A 172 30.10 36.14 -12.22
C GLU A 172 30.79 37.15 -11.27
N GLU A 173 30.03 37.80 -10.39
CA GLU A 173 30.55 38.62 -9.29
C GLU A 173 31.28 37.83 -8.20
N GLY A 174 31.37 36.50 -8.30
CA GLY A 174 32.08 35.64 -7.36
C GLY A 174 31.33 35.33 -6.06
N LYS A 175 30.03 35.62 -5.96
CA LYS A 175 29.25 35.28 -4.77
C LYS A 175 29.11 33.75 -4.65
N SER A 176 29.15 33.30 -3.38
CA SER A 176 28.97 31.89 -3.07
C SER A 176 27.54 31.39 -3.36
N ASP A 177 27.41 30.11 -3.70
CA ASP A 177 26.09 29.49 -3.93
C ASP A 177 25.15 29.63 -2.73
N ARG A 178 25.72 29.64 -1.51
CA ARG A 178 24.96 29.83 -0.27
C ARG A 178 24.37 31.24 -0.17
N ASN A 179 25.17 32.26 -0.43
CA ASN A 179 24.71 33.66 -0.37
C ASN A 179 23.63 33.95 -1.42
N ILE A 180 23.82 33.43 -2.65
CA ILE A 180 22.83 33.57 -3.72
C ILE A 180 21.54 32.82 -3.35
N ALA A 181 21.66 31.62 -2.76
CA ALA A 181 20.51 30.83 -2.35
C ALA A 181 19.66 31.52 -1.26
N GLU A 182 20.27 32.26 -0.35
CA GLU A 182 19.58 33.08 0.65
C GLU A 182 18.78 34.22 -0.01
N ILE A 183 19.36 34.93 -0.97
CA ILE A 183 18.69 36.03 -1.70
C ILE A 183 17.45 35.49 -2.45
N PHE A 184 17.58 34.36 -3.13
CA PHE A 184 16.51 33.80 -3.95
C PHE A 184 15.62 32.79 -3.20
N LYS A 185 15.79 32.61 -1.90
CA LYS A 185 15.04 31.69 -1.01
C LYS A 185 14.98 30.26 -1.61
N CYS A 186 16.15 29.72 -1.93
CA CYS A 186 16.28 28.40 -2.53
C CYS A 186 17.39 27.57 -1.89
N LEU A 187 17.55 26.34 -2.32
CA LEU A 187 18.66 25.50 -1.90
C LEU A 187 19.95 25.90 -2.64
N SER A 188 21.09 25.89 -1.99
CA SER A 188 22.40 26.13 -2.60
C SER A 188 22.70 25.16 -3.74
N SER A 189 22.20 23.92 -3.63
CA SER A 189 22.30 22.93 -4.72
C SER A 189 21.59 23.38 -6.01
N THR A 190 20.53 24.19 -5.92
CA THR A 190 19.85 24.76 -7.11
C THR A 190 20.74 25.80 -7.82
N ILE A 191 21.43 26.64 -7.05
CA ILE A 191 22.39 27.62 -7.58
C ILE A 191 23.59 26.90 -8.23
N TRP A 192 24.11 25.87 -7.56
CA TRP A 192 25.18 25.03 -8.13
C TRP A 192 24.79 24.40 -9.49
N GLN A 193 23.54 23.93 -9.64
CA GLN A 193 23.03 23.40 -10.90
C GLN A 193 22.97 24.46 -12.01
N ILE A 194 22.65 25.72 -11.66
CA ILE A 194 22.68 26.85 -12.60
C ILE A 194 24.11 27.19 -12.97
N ARG A 195 25.02 27.29 -11.99
CA ARG A 195 26.46 27.55 -12.19
C ARG A 195 27.12 26.52 -13.10
N THR A 196 26.79 25.24 -12.91
CA THR A 196 27.39 24.13 -13.67
C THR A 196 26.67 23.83 -14.98
N GLY A 197 25.62 24.59 -15.34
CA GLY A 197 24.85 24.37 -16.56
C GLY A 197 24.02 23.09 -16.57
N LYS A 198 23.85 22.42 -15.41
CA LYS A 198 23.00 21.22 -15.29
C LYS A 198 21.51 21.56 -15.34
N SER A 199 21.14 22.77 -14.95
CA SER A 199 19.77 23.30 -15.11
C SER A 199 19.86 24.70 -15.74
N TYR A 200 18.75 25.16 -16.37
CA TYR A 200 18.68 26.46 -17.03
C TYR A 200 19.83 26.70 -18.03
N ARG A 201 20.11 25.70 -18.87
CA ARG A 201 21.14 25.83 -19.93
C ARG A 201 20.89 27.11 -20.75
N LYS A 202 21.97 27.82 -21.10
CA LYS A 202 21.88 28.87 -22.13
C LYS A 202 21.40 28.14 -23.41
N GLU A 203 20.26 28.56 -23.98
CA GLU A 203 19.94 28.17 -25.34
C GLU A 203 21.04 28.79 -26.18
N ASN A 204 21.72 27.99 -26.99
CA ASN A 204 22.81 28.44 -27.85
C ASN A 204 22.32 29.63 -28.66
N GLU A 205 23.04 30.77 -28.53
CA GLU A 205 23.00 31.84 -29.46
C GLU A 205 23.42 31.38 -30.85
#